data_a7db7b32aba38b813105b3d7f2d90d60
#
_entry.id   a7db7b32aba38b813105b3d7f2d90d60
#
_cell.length_a   1.000
_cell.length_b   1.000
_cell.length_c   1.000
_cell.angle_alpha   90.00
_cell.angle_beta   90.00
_cell.angle_gamma   90.00
#
_symmetry.space_group_name_H-M   'P 1'
#
loop_
_entity.id
_entity.type
_entity.pdbx_description
1 polymer ?
#
loop_
_entity_poly.entity_id
_entity_poly.type
_entity_poly.pdbx_seq_one_letter_code
_entity_poly.pdbx_strand_id
1 'polypeptide(L)'
;MSQQNSGQMIQVPNTLRLKVGGRFGAIDPSAIAKAEAALKSLSGNFAQWLQDEVVKLEGARSRVKSEGATTETMESLYLRAHDLKGLGATYEFPLITRIAGSLCKLIDDREKRLEAPMLLIDAHIDGIKAAIRDDIRTDQHPVGQVLIHELERRVTESGA
;
A
#
# COMPACT_ATOMS: atom_id res chain seq x y z
N MET A 1 2.54 -64.44 7.49
CA MET A 1 2.29 -63.81 8.80
C MET A 1 2.23 -62.33 8.58
N SER A 2 1.03 -61.80 8.46
CA SER A 2 0.80 -60.36 8.26
C SER A 2 0.62 -59.70 9.62
N GLN A 3 1.58 -58.89 10.03
CA GLN A 3 1.38 -58.00 11.18
C GLN A 3 0.60 -56.78 10.74
N GLN A 4 -0.65 -56.73 11.16
CA GLN A 4 -1.48 -55.51 11.07
C GLN A 4 -0.94 -54.50 12.08
N ASN A 5 -0.31 -53.45 11.57
CA ASN A 5 0.04 -52.30 12.36
C ASN A 5 -1.22 -51.42 12.52
N SER A 6 -1.93 -51.62 13.63
CA SER A 6 -3.05 -50.77 14.02
C SER A 6 -2.51 -49.41 14.43
N GLY A 7 -2.61 -48.45 13.54
CA GLY A 7 -2.31 -47.05 13.84
C GLY A 7 -3.18 -46.54 14.98
N GLN A 8 -2.61 -46.34 16.14
CA GLN A 8 -3.25 -45.64 17.24
C GLN A 8 -3.46 -44.18 16.81
N MET A 9 -4.71 -43.81 16.57
CA MET A 9 -5.08 -42.40 16.46
C MET A 9 -4.88 -41.75 17.83
N ILE A 10 -3.82 -40.97 17.96
CA ILE A 10 -3.61 -40.09 19.12
C ILE A 10 -4.61 -38.97 19.03
N GLN A 11 -5.71 -39.02 19.79
CA GLN A 11 -6.59 -37.90 20.00
C GLN A 11 -5.86 -36.90 20.88
N VAL A 12 -5.35 -35.82 20.26
CA VAL A 12 -4.84 -34.68 21.00
C VAL A 12 -6.04 -33.96 21.63
N PRO A 13 -6.15 -33.90 22.97
CA PRO A 13 -7.25 -33.20 23.61
C PRO A 13 -7.18 -31.70 23.21
N ASN A 14 -8.31 -31.16 22.77
CA ASN A 14 -8.41 -29.76 22.36
C ASN A 14 -8.37 -28.85 23.60
N THR A 15 -7.18 -28.67 24.16
CA THR A 15 -6.92 -27.88 25.35
C THR A 15 -7.14 -26.40 25.14
N LEU A 16 -7.15 -25.94 23.87
CA LEU A 16 -7.51 -24.56 23.51
C LEU A 16 -8.97 -24.25 23.87
N ARG A 17 -9.87 -25.21 23.67
CA ARG A 17 -11.30 -25.05 23.99
C ARG A 17 -11.55 -24.94 25.49
N LEU A 18 -10.72 -25.59 26.31
CA LEU A 18 -10.76 -25.51 27.77
C LEU A 18 -10.16 -24.20 28.32
N LYS A 19 -9.12 -23.68 27.67
CA LYS A 19 -8.47 -22.42 28.07
C LYS A 19 -9.29 -21.17 27.72
N VAL A 20 -10.17 -21.22 26.73
CA VAL A 20 -11.02 -20.10 26.29
C VAL A 20 -12.41 -20.17 26.95
N GLY A 21 -12.60 -21.03 27.95
CA GLY A 21 -13.81 -21.09 28.76
C GLY A 21 -15.07 -21.50 28.00
N GLY A 22 -15.03 -22.63 27.28
CA GLY A 22 -16.17 -23.47 26.92
C GLY A 22 -17.48 -22.89 26.37
N ARG A 23 -17.56 -21.60 26.19
CA ARG A 23 -18.71 -20.90 25.60
C ARG A 23 -18.24 -20.10 24.39
N PHE A 24 -18.40 -20.68 23.21
CA PHE A 24 -18.79 -19.86 22.05
C PHE A 24 -20.25 -19.43 22.31
N GLY A 25 -20.45 -18.73 23.43
CA GLY A 25 -21.66 -18.01 23.71
C GLY A 25 -21.75 -16.82 22.78
N ALA A 26 -22.95 -16.45 22.40
CA ALA A 26 -23.27 -15.33 21.52
C ALA A 26 -22.26 -14.18 21.70
N ILE A 27 -21.62 -13.78 20.59
CA ILE A 27 -20.72 -12.63 20.57
C ILE A 27 -21.49 -11.46 21.12
N ASP A 28 -20.98 -10.84 22.20
CA ASP A 28 -21.63 -9.70 22.85
C ASP A 28 -21.77 -8.55 21.86
N PRO A 29 -22.99 -8.07 21.52
CA PRO A 29 -23.17 -6.96 20.60
C PRO A 29 -22.40 -5.70 21.00
N SER A 30 -22.18 -5.47 22.28
CA SER A 30 -21.41 -4.33 22.77
C SER A 30 -19.91 -4.46 22.46
N ALA A 31 -19.38 -5.67 22.49
CA ALA A 31 -17.98 -5.94 22.08
C ALA A 31 -17.79 -5.75 20.58
N ILE A 32 -18.76 -6.15 19.76
CA ILE A 32 -18.75 -5.90 18.31
C ILE A 32 -18.77 -4.40 18.05
N ALA A 33 -19.69 -3.65 18.66
CA ALA A 33 -19.80 -2.22 18.49
C ALA A 33 -18.52 -1.47 18.88
N LYS A 34 -17.86 -1.88 19.96
CA LYS A 34 -16.56 -1.33 20.39
C LYS A 34 -15.45 -1.62 19.40
N ALA A 35 -15.40 -2.85 18.87
CA ALA A 35 -14.43 -3.24 17.86
C ALA A 35 -14.64 -2.46 16.54
N GLU A 36 -15.88 -2.31 16.09
CA GLU A 36 -16.22 -1.53 14.90
C GLU A 36 -15.87 -0.05 15.08
N ALA A 37 -16.14 0.54 16.24
CA ALA A 37 -15.78 1.92 16.55
C ALA A 37 -14.24 2.12 16.57
N ALA A 38 -13.49 1.17 17.12
CA ALA A 38 -12.03 1.20 17.12
C ALA A 38 -11.47 1.08 15.70
N LEU A 39 -12.01 0.18 14.88
CA LEU A 39 -11.60 0.04 13.46
C LEU A 39 -11.92 1.29 12.66
N LYS A 40 -13.08 1.90 12.87
CA LYS A 40 -13.46 3.14 12.20
C LYS A 40 -12.57 4.30 12.59
N SER A 41 -12.19 4.42 13.87
CA SER A 41 -11.24 5.42 14.35
C SER A 41 -9.84 5.22 13.73
N LEU A 42 -9.37 3.96 13.68
CA LEU A 42 -8.10 3.61 13.08
C LEU A 42 -8.08 3.91 11.58
N SER A 43 -9.13 3.56 10.86
CA SER A 43 -9.30 3.83 9.43
C SER A 43 -9.31 5.34 9.11
N GLY A 44 -9.90 6.16 9.99
CA GLY A 44 -9.84 7.62 9.89
C GLY A 44 -8.42 8.17 10.03
N ASN A 45 -7.61 7.57 10.90
CA ASN A 45 -6.20 7.92 11.05
C ASN A 45 -5.35 7.50 9.84
N PHE A 46 -5.68 6.40 9.17
CA PHE A 46 -4.96 5.94 7.97
C PHE A 46 -4.96 6.97 6.85
N ALA A 47 -6.09 7.61 6.59
CA ALA A 47 -6.19 8.65 5.57
C ALA A 47 -5.27 9.85 5.91
N GLN A 48 -5.23 10.25 7.18
CA GLN A 48 -4.35 11.33 7.64
C GLN A 48 -2.87 10.96 7.53
N TRP A 49 -2.48 9.76 7.97
CA TRP A 49 -1.09 9.31 7.88
C TRP A 49 -0.63 9.19 6.43
N LEU A 50 -1.49 8.71 5.55
CA LEU A 50 -1.21 8.63 4.13
C LEU A 50 -1.04 10.02 3.52
N GLN A 51 -1.89 10.97 3.92
CA GLN A 51 -1.78 12.38 3.50
C GLN A 51 -0.45 13.00 3.96
N ASP A 52 0.01 12.69 5.16
CA ASP A 52 1.30 13.16 5.68
C ASP A 52 2.47 12.64 4.82
N GLU A 53 2.42 11.39 4.38
CA GLU A 53 3.43 10.82 3.48
C GLU A 53 3.37 11.47 2.08
N VAL A 54 2.19 11.80 1.59
CA VAL A 54 2.03 12.53 0.32
C VAL A 54 2.61 13.94 0.41
N VAL A 55 2.47 14.63 1.53
CA VAL A 55 3.12 15.95 1.76
C VAL A 55 4.64 15.84 1.65
N LYS A 56 5.24 14.77 2.17
CA LYS A 56 6.69 14.52 2.04
C LYS A 56 7.10 14.27 0.58
N LEU A 57 6.30 13.50 -0.15
CA LEU A 57 6.52 13.25 -1.59
C LEU A 57 6.42 14.55 -2.40
N GLU A 58 5.43 15.38 -2.13
CA GLU A 58 5.27 16.72 -2.72
C GLU A 58 6.47 17.61 -2.44
N GLY A 59 6.97 17.60 -1.22
CA GLY A 59 8.18 18.34 -0.84
C GLY A 59 9.39 17.90 -1.64
N ALA A 60 9.58 16.59 -1.83
CA ALA A 60 10.66 16.04 -2.64
C ALA A 60 10.52 16.44 -4.12
N ARG A 61 9.30 16.39 -4.69
CA ARG A 61 9.02 16.89 -6.05
C ARG A 61 9.34 18.37 -6.20
N SER A 62 8.95 19.18 -5.25
CA SER A 62 9.21 20.61 -5.25
C SER A 62 10.70 20.93 -5.24
N ARG A 63 11.48 20.15 -4.50
CA ARG A 63 12.95 20.26 -4.51
C ARG A 63 13.53 19.93 -5.87
N VAL A 64 13.08 18.87 -6.53
CA VAL A 64 13.53 18.56 -7.90
C VAL A 64 13.23 19.72 -8.86
N LYS A 65 12.06 20.35 -8.74
CA LYS A 65 11.68 21.49 -9.60
C LYS A 65 12.49 22.75 -9.34
N SER A 66 12.84 23.02 -8.09
CA SER A 66 13.56 24.25 -7.70
C SER A 66 15.08 24.12 -7.80
N GLU A 67 15.63 22.95 -7.45
CA GLU A 67 17.08 22.69 -7.36
C GLU A 67 17.61 21.91 -8.58
N GLY A 68 16.70 21.35 -9.40
CA GLY A 68 17.05 20.47 -10.52
C GLY A 68 17.07 18.98 -10.16
N ALA A 69 17.09 18.15 -11.20
CA ALA A 69 17.23 16.70 -11.06
C ALA A 69 18.70 16.35 -10.78
N THR A 70 19.08 16.40 -9.53
CA THR A 70 20.41 16.01 -9.04
C THR A 70 20.36 14.64 -8.41
N THR A 71 21.52 14.03 -8.15
CA THR A 71 21.61 12.76 -7.43
C THR A 71 20.88 12.84 -6.10
N GLU A 72 21.06 13.91 -5.35
CA GLU A 72 20.43 14.10 -4.03
C GLU A 72 18.91 14.29 -4.11
N THR A 73 18.45 15.18 -5.00
CA THR A 73 17.01 15.48 -5.09
C THR A 73 16.22 14.30 -5.64
N MET A 74 16.77 13.56 -6.59
CA MET A 74 16.14 12.37 -7.16
C MET A 74 16.21 11.16 -6.22
N GLU A 75 17.26 11.02 -5.42
CA GLU A 75 17.31 10.01 -4.35
C GLU A 75 16.24 10.27 -3.29
N SER A 76 16.08 11.51 -2.86
CA SER A 76 15.02 11.92 -1.93
C SER A 76 13.63 11.60 -2.49
N LEU A 77 13.38 11.91 -3.75
CA LEU A 77 12.11 11.60 -4.42
C LEU A 77 11.87 10.08 -4.48
N TYR A 78 12.88 9.30 -4.83
CA TYR A 78 12.79 7.84 -4.87
C TYR A 78 12.44 7.26 -3.50
N LEU A 79 13.10 7.70 -2.43
CA LEU A 79 12.83 7.21 -1.08
C LEU A 79 11.40 7.50 -0.64
N ARG A 80 10.86 8.68 -0.94
CA ARG A 80 9.47 9.01 -0.61
C ARG A 80 8.46 8.19 -1.43
N ALA A 81 8.73 7.94 -2.70
CA ALA A 81 7.92 7.05 -3.51
C ALA A 81 7.96 5.60 -2.99
N HIS A 82 9.13 5.13 -2.57
CA HIS A 82 9.32 3.81 -1.99
C HIS A 82 8.57 3.65 -0.65
N ASP A 83 8.59 4.66 0.22
CA ASP A 83 7.83 4.67 1.46
C ASP A 83 6.32 4.51 1.17
N LEU A 84 5.78 5.29 0.24
CA LEU A 84 4.37 5.18 -0.17
C LEU A 84 4.01 3.84 -0.81
N LYS A 85 4.92 3.26 -1.59
CA LYS A 85 4.76 1.89 -2.10
C LYS A 85 4.56 0.89 -0.97
N GLY A 86 5.30 1.02 0.13
CA GLY A 86 5.16 0.16 1.30
C GLY A 86 3.90 0.42 2.12
N LEU A 87 3.45 1.66 2.21
CA LEU A 87 2.40 2.09 3.14
C LEU A 87 0.99 2.10 2.53
N GLY A 88 0.85 2.25 1.21
CA GLY A 88 -0.45 2.41 0.58
C GLY A 88 -1.44 1.29 0.91
N ALA A 89 -1.06 0.04 0.72
CA ALA A 89 -1.91 -1.11 1.04
C ALA A 89 -2.15 -1.24 2.55
N THR A 90 -1.16 -0.92 3.40
CA THR A 90 -1.27 -0.93 4.86
C THR A 90 -2.34 0.05 5.34
N TYR A 91 -2.47 1.19 4.67
CA TYR A 91 -3.47 2.21 4.98
C TYR A 91 -4.73 2.11 4.11
N GLU A 92 -5.04 0.91 3.61
CA GLU A 92 -6.25 0.58 2.85
C GLU A 92 -6.38 1.28 1.47
N PHE A 93 -5.25 1.69 0.87
CA PHE A 93 -5.17 2.24 -0.48
C PHE A 93 -4.21 1.42 -1.37
N PRO A 94 -4.54 0.18 -1.72
CA PRO A 94 -3.67 -0.65 -2.57
C PRO A 94 -3.38 -0.02 -3.95
N LEU A 95 -4.25 0.82 -4.47
CA LEU A 95 -4.00 1.59 -5.70
C LEU A 95 -2.78 2.50 -5.55
N ILE A 96 -2.61 3.15 -4.40
CA ILE A 96 -1.45 4.01 -4.14
C ILE A 96 -0.16 3.20 -4.10
N THR A 97 -0.17 2.01 -3.49
CA THR A 97 0.96 1.08 -3.54
C THR A 97 1.38 0.80 -4.98
N ARG A 98 0.41 0.60 -5.87
CA ARG A 98 0.67 0.30 -7.28
C ARG A 98 1.17 1.52 -8.06
N ILE A 99 0.57 2.69 -7.85
CA ILE A 99 1.04 3.93 -8.49
C ILE A 99 2.44 4.30 -8.02
N ALA A 100 2.70 4.25 -6.72
CA ALA A 100 4.02 4.50 -6.15
C ALA A 100 5.07 3.48 -6.64
N GLY A 101 4.67 2.21 -6.79
CA GLY A 101 5.51 1.18 -7.39
C GLY A 101 5.87 1.47 -8.85
N SER A 102 4.93 1.97 -9.64
CA SER A 102 5.18 2.43 -11.01
C SER A 102 6.12 3.63 -11.05
N LEU A 103 5.96 4.59 -10.13
CA LEU A 103 6.89 5.72 -9.98
C LEU A 103 8.29 5.24 -9.59
N CYS A 104 8.40 4.32 -8.63
CA CYS A 104 9.69 3.74 -8.26
C CYS A 104 10.37 3.09 -9.47
N LYS A 105 9.64 2.33 -10.28
CA LYS A 105 10.18 1.71 -11.49
C LYS A 105 10.72 2.76 -12.47
N LEU A 106 10.03 3.87 -12.66
CA LEU A 106 10.45 4.97 -13.54
C LEU A 106 11.80 5.57 -13.12
N ILE A 107 12.06 5.65 -11.82
CA ILE A 107 13.24 6.31 -11.24
C ILE A 107 14.14 5.37 -10.44
N ASP A 108 14.08 4.06 -10.69
CA ASP A 108 14.85 3.06 -9.96
C ASP A 108 16.33 3.15 -10.28
N ASP A 109 16.70 3.27 -11.55
CA ASP A 109 18.08 3.39 -11.99
C ASP A 109 18.67 4.76 -11.59
N ARG A 110 19.75 4.73 -10.82
CA ARG A 110 20.37 5.94 -10.24
C ARG A 110 20.92 6.92 -11.28
N GLU A 111 21.37 6.44 -12.41
CA GLU A 111 21.91 7.28 -13.48
C GLU A 111 20.77 7.79 -14.38
N LYS A 112 19.91 6.90 -14.83
CA LYS A 112 18.79 7.23 -15.72
C LYS A 112 17.74 8.12 -15.07
N ARG A 113 17.55 8.02 -13.74
CA ARG A 113 16.56 8.85 -13.05
C ARG A 113 16.78 10.34 -13.18
N LEU A 114 18.03 10.78 -13.42
CA LEU A 114 18.34 12.19 -13.62
C LEU A 114 17.72 12.76 -14.90
N GLU A 115 17.44 11.90 -15.88
CA GLU A 115 16.81 12.23 -17.16
C GLU A 115 15.36 11.78 -17.23
N ALA A 116 14.79 11.30 -16.12
CA ALA A 116 13.40 10.82 -16.08
C ALA A 116 12.44 11.93 -16.47
N PRO A 117 11.39 11.62 -17.28
CA PRO A 117 10.43 12.63 -17.73
C PRO A 117 9.68 13.24 -16.55
N MET A 118 9.91 14.51 -16.26
CA MET A 118 9.29 15.20 -15.12
C MET A 118 7.77 15.23 -15.21
N LEU A 119 7.21 15.35 -16.42
CA LEU A 119 5.76 15.28 -16.62
C LEU A 119 5.16 13.94 -16.21
N LEU A 120 5.90 12.85 -16.40
CA LEU A 120 5.46 11.51 -16.01
C LEU A 120 5.57 11.32 -14.49
N ILE A 121 6.60 11.87 -13.87
CA ILE A 121 6.72 11.94 -12.40
C ILE A 121 5.54 12.73 -11.82
N ASP A 122 5.26 13.90 -12.37
CA ASP A 122 4.10 14.72 -11.97
C ASP A 122 2.78 13.95 -12.09
N ALA A 123 2.56 13.25 -13.19
CA ALA A 123 1.36 12.46 -13.41
C ALA A 123 1.15 11.37 -12.34
N HIS A 124 2.22 10.70 -11.90
CA HIS A 124 2.15 9.73 -10.80
C HIS A 124 1.77 10.39 -9.48
N ILE A 125 2.43 11.48 -9.12
CA ILE A 125 2.19 12.16 -7.85
C ILE A 125 0.79 12.77 -7.82
N ASP A 126 0.35 13.41 -8.90
CA ASP A 126 -0.99 13.98 -9.02
C ASP A 126 -2.06 12.87 -9.03
N GLY A 127 -1.76 11.72 -9.63
CA GLY A 127 -2.62 10.53 -9.57
C GLY A 127 -2.80 9.99 -8.15
N ILE A 128 -1.73 9.93 -7.35
CA ILE A 128 -1.79 9.55 -5.93
C ILE A 128 -2.69 10.54 -5.15
N LYS A 129 -2.49 11.84 -5.35
CA LYS A 129 -3.29 12.89 -4.69
C LYS A 129 -4.76 12.80 -5.06
N ALA A 130 -5.06 12.59 -6.33
CA ALA A 130 -6.43 12.44 -6.82
C ALA A 130 -7.10 11.17 -6.23
N ALA A 131 -6.37 10.06 -6.18
CA ALA A 131 -6.88 8.82 -5.58
C ALA A 131 -7.28 9.00 -4.12
N ILE A 132 -6.50 9.69 -3.32
CA ILE A 132 -6.82 9.99 -1.92
C ILE A 132 -8.01 10.94 -1.82
N ARG A 133 -8.00 12.03 -2.58
CA ARG A 133 -9.06 13.05 -2.57
C ARG A 133 -10.43 12.46 -2.91
N ASP A 134 -10.46 11.59 -3.91
CA ASP A 134 -11.70 11.03 -4.46
C ASP A 134 -12.03 9.63 -3.89
N ASP A 135 -11.28 9.18 -2.87
CA ASP A 135 -11.40 7.87 -2.20
C ASP A 135 -11.38 6.67 -3.18
N ILE A 136 -10.52 6.75 -4.19
CA ILE A 136 -10.29 5.68 -5.17
C ILE A 136 -9.21 4.75 -4.62
N ARG A 137 -9.60 3.65 -3.98
CA ARG A 137 -8.71 2.80 -3.20
C ARG A 137 -8.06 1.68 -3.98
N THR A 138 -8.73 1.18 -5.03
CA THR A 138 -8.32 -0.02 -5.76
C THR A 138 -8.31 0.19 -7.26
N ASP A 139 -7.63 -0.69 -7.97
CA ASP A 139 -7.66 -0.80 -9.43
C ASP A 139 -8.93 -1.48 -9.97
N GLN A 140 -9.82 -1.93 -9.10
CA GLN A 140 -11.17 -2.38 -9.48
C GLN A 140 -12.11 -1.20 -9.76
N HIS A 141 -11.82 -0.03 -9.22
CA HIS A 141 -12.54 1.18 -9.54
C HIS A 141 -12.23 1.60 -11.00
N PRO A 142 -13.24 1.92 -11.84
CA PRO A 142 -13.02 2.23 -13.25
C PRO A 142 -11.97 3.32 -13.51
N VAL A 143 -11.99 4.40 -12.73
CA VAL A 143 -11.01 5.48 -12.82
C VAL A 143 -9.63 5.01 -12.38
N GLY A 144 -9.56 4.24 -11.29
CA GLY A 144 -8.30 3.67 -10.79
C GLY A 144 -7.64 2.74 -11.80
N GLN A 145 -8.44 1.92 -12.47
CA GLN A 145 -7.97 1.00 -13.51
C GLN A 145 -7.35 1.76 -14.69
N VAL A 146 -8.07 2.75 -15.23
CA VAL A 146 -7.58 3.56 -16.36
C VAL A 146 -6.30 4.31 -15.97
N LEU A 147 -6.29 4.92 -14.80
CA LEU A 147 -5.15 5.68 -14.30
C LEU A 147 -3.89 4.81 -14.21
N ILE A 148 -3.98 3.67 -13.53
CA ILE A 148 -2.79 2.84 -13.33
C ILE A 148 -2.30 2.19 -14.63
N HIS A 149 -3.19 1.73 -15.49
CA HIS A 149 -2.81 1.17 -16.77
C HIS A 149 -2.09 2.20 -17.65
N GLU A 150 -2.56 3.43 -17.68
CA GLU A 150 -1.94 4.49 -18.48
C GLU A 150 -0.55 4.87 -17.92
N LEU A 151 -0.42 4.99 -16.59
CA LEU A 151 0.87 5.28 -15.96
C LEU A 151 1.89 4.16 -16.24
N GLU A 152 1.52 2.91 -16.01
CA GLU A 152 2.40 1.75 -16.24
C GLU A 152 2.80 1.62 -17.72
N ARG A 153 1.88 1.86 -18.65
CA ARG A 153 2.16 1.87 -20.08
C ARG A 153 3.22 2.91 -20.44
N ARG A 154 3.06 4.14 -19.94
CA ARG A 154 4.02 5.23 -20.20
C ARG A 154 5.39 4.98 -19.58
N VAL A 155 5.45 4.37 -18.40
CA VAL A 155 6.72 3.96 -17.80
C VAL A 155 7.42 2.93 -18.70
N THR A 156 6.70 1.94 -19.21
CA THR A 156 7.26 0.95 -20.12
C THR A 156 7.76 1.58 -21.42
N GLU A 157 7.00 2.51 -21.99
CA GLU A 157 7.37 3.26 -23.20
C GLU A 157 8.59 4.16 -23.01
N SER A 158 8.82 4.65 -21.80
CA SER A 158 9.99 5.47 -21.47
C SER A 158 11.32 4.69 -21.41
N GLY A 159 11.26 3.36 -21.47
CA GLY A 159 12.44 2.50 -21.39
C GLY A 159 12.96 2.27 -19.96
N ALA A 160 12.11 2.51 -18.96
CA ALA A 160 12.42 2.26 -17.56
C ALA A 160 12.09 0.81 -17.14
#